data_9599942b64e42892b32cdf591795f526
#
_entry.id   9599942b64e42892b32cdf591795f526
#
_cell.length_a   1.000
_cell.length_b   1.000
_cell.length_c   1.000
_cell.angle_alpha   90.00
_cell.angle_beta   90.00
_cell.angle_gamma   90.00
#
_symmetry.space_group_name_H-M   'P 1'
#
loop_
_entity.id
_entity.type
_entity.pdbx_description
1 polymer ?
#
loop_
_entity_poly.entity_id
_entity_poly.type
_entity_poly.pdbx_seq_one_letter_code
_entity_poly.pdbx_strand_id
1 'polypeptide(L)'
;ANFSKADIRGANFSNAILKNANFSGVIAGLPRNWLFVLILISHSLTVLSTLSSISIISVIRYSISNDFFESNLMLLSIGMGIFFVSIVIATKHNFLNTIAFITIMIIAGCGIVFAICNSILIEFKTKIVFISLLVGSFLTISSMSIISIAFSTTLVKTLSKIYYPIAIFSALIAGFVGTIFRIFLRGGSRVTLTDLIGNPLWNWAWIDMIWGSIWSWTVTIIGVYIGLKSFRRHEELTLIRKAAVALSTIGSTSFYQADLENAKFENAILKNTDFRSTNLKLTCWNQAKYLHIARVENTYLKYSVVRKFLTSGLGKNKNFDRLNLKGINAKNAYLGNASFIGTDLSEANLQDADLSNSLLVQTQLDKTDFTNATLTGAVIQDWNITTSTNFENVKCKYVYMRVSTEENPNPLRKPDNHKEIFERGEFGDFIKPIVDTLDLYHNQNVDPRAIAISFKQLAENNPEAQLQIVGMEVKGNDKFLLRAKTNNIVDKSSLSADYFTI
;
A
#
# COMPACT_ATOMS: atom_id res chain seq x y z
N ALA A 1 2.72 -26.60 13.25
CA ALA A 1 3.17 -26.01 14.53
C ALA A 1 2.05 -25.18 15.15
N ASN A 2 2.00 -25.11 16.49
CA ASN A 2 1.01 -24.32 17.20
C ASN A 2 1.70 -23.29 18.10
N PHE A 3 1.51 -22.01 17.75
CA PHE A 3 2.00 -20.84 18.48
C PHE A 3 0.83 -20.01 19.05
N SER A 4 -0.38 -20.57 19.12
CA SER A 4 -1.55 -19.80 19.55
C SER A 4 -1.34 -19.11 20.89
N LYS A 5 -1.69 -17.82 20.96
CA LYS A 5 -1.55 -16.92 22.12
C LYS A 5 -0.10 -16.73 22.62
N ALA A 6 0.92 -17.21 21.89
CA ALA A 6 2.32 -17.03 22.27
C ALA A 6 2.78 -15.57 22.07
N ASP A 7 3.75 -15.15 22.88
CA ASP A 7 4.50 -13.92 22.67
C ASP A 7 5.74 -14.25 21.83
N ILE A 8 5.72 -13.86 20.56
CA ILE A 8 6.80 -14.11 19.59
C ILE A 8 7.53 -12.84 19.20
N ARG A 9 7.44 -11.77 20.01
CA ARG A 9 8.13 -10.51 19.72
C ARG A 9 9.63 -10.71 19.60
N GLY A 10 10.22 -10.25 18.50
CA GLY A 10 11.62 -10.40 18.17
C GLY A 10 12.03 -11.79 17.65
N ALA A 11 11.08 -12.72 17.50
CA ALA A 11 11.39 -14.03 16.93
C ALA A 11 11.68 -13.93 15.43
N ASN A 12 12.64 -14.71 14.96
CA ASN A 12 13.01 -14.78 13.56
C ASN A 12 12.55 -16.11 12.93
N PHE A 13 11.54 -16.03 12.07
CA PHE A 13 11.02 -17.13 11.26
C PHE A 13 11.36 -16.96 9.78
N SER A 14 12.39 -16.19 9.44
CA SER A 14 12.78 -15.96 8.05
C SER A 14 13.15 -17.29 7.38
N ASN A 15 12.64 -17.48 6.16
CA ASN A 15 12.81 -18.70 5.35
C ASN A 15 12.24 -19.99 5.99
N ALA A 16 11.44 -19.90 7.06
CA ALA A 16 10.86 -21.07 7.71
C ALA A 16 9.66 -21.61 6.93
N ILE A 17 9.49 -22.93 6.94
CA ILE A 17 8.30 -23.62 6.41
C ILE A 17 7.28 -23.76 7.55
N LEU A 18 6.23 -22.95 7.50
CA LEU A 18 5.23 -22.83 8.55
C LEU A 18 3.80 -23.08 8.01
N LYS A 19 3.69 -23.95 7.00
CA LYS A 19 2.40 -24.34 6.43
C LYS A 19 1.47 -24.87 7.51
N ASN A 20 0.20 -24.49 7.46
CA ASN A 20 -0.82 -24.89 8.42
C ASN A 20 -0.50 -24.51 9.89
N ALA A 21 0.44 -23.61 10.14
CA ALA A 21 0.79 -23.20 11.49
C ALA A 21 -0.31 -22.32 12.12
N ASN A 22 -0.55 -22.51 13.41
CA ASN A 22 -1.53 -21.73 14.15
C ASN A 22 -0.86 -20.60 14.95
N PHE A 23 -1.06 -19.35 14.51
CA PHE A 23 -0.64 -18.12 15.17
C PHE A 23 -1.83 -17.33 15.72
N SER A 24 -2.97 -17.97 15.99
CA SER A 24 -4.17 -17.28 16.48
C SER A 24 -3.91 -16.62 17.85
N GLY A 25 -4.27 -15.34 17.98
CA GLY A 25 -4.06 -14.56 19.19
C GLY A 25 -2.60 -14.27 19.55
N VAL A 26 -1.65 -14.55 18.67
CA VAL A 26 -0.22 -14.30 18.90
C VAL A 26 0.07 -12.80 19.07
N ILE A 27 1.08 -12.49 19.88
CA ILE A 27 1.64 -11.14 19.99
C ILE A 27 2.99 -11.13 19.27
N ALA A 28 3.02 -10.52 18.09
CA ALA A 28 4.22 -10.35 17.29
C ALA A 28 4.69 -8.89 17.26
N GLY A 29 5.89 -8.65 16.78
CA GLY A 29 6.46 -7.33 16.56
C GLY A 29 7.74 -7.08 17.35
N LEU A 30 7.93 -5.85 17.80
CA LEU A 30 9.16 -5.40 18.42
C LEU A 30 9.20 -5.75 19.92
N PRO A 31 10.28 -6.35 20.45
CA PRO A 31 10.44 -6.58 21.89
C PRO A 31 10.63 -5.26 22.63
N ARG A 32 10.28 -5.24 23.94
CA ARG A 32 10.25 -4.01 24.73
C ARG A 32 11.61 -3.29 24.77
N ASN A 33 12.70 -4.01 24.87
CA ASN A 33 14.04 -3.42 24.92
C ASN A 33 14.39 -2.64 23.65
N TRP A 34 14.11 -3.20 22.48
CA TRP A 34 14.28 -2.53 21.20
C TRP A 34 13.34 -1.34 21.01
N LEU A 35 12.13 -1.42 21.56
CA LEU A 35 11.21 -0.30 21.58
C LEU A 35 11.82 0.93 22.25
N PHE A 36 12.41 0.76 23.44
CA PHE A 36 13.08 1.85 24.16
C PHE A 36 14.27 2.41 23.39
N VAL A 37 15.12 1.54 22.82
CA VAL A 37 16.27 1.96 22.01
C VAL A 37 15.83 2.83 20.81
N LEU A 38 14.82 2.41 20.06
CA LEU A 38 14.33 3.16 18.90
C LEU A 38 13.66 4.48 19.29
N ILE A 39 12.94 4.52 20.42
CA ILE A 39 12.38 5.75 20.96
C ILE A 39 13.49 6.70 21.37
N LEU A 40 14.55 6.22 22.05
CA LEU A 40 15.71 7.02 22.44
C LEU A 40 16.42 7.61 21.21
N ILE A 41 16.70 6.78 20.21
CA ILE A 41 17.30 7.23 18.93
C ILE A 41 16.43 8.32 18.28
N SER A 42 15.11 8.12 18.26
CA SER A 42 14.16 9.07 17.70
C SER A 42 14.21 10.42 18.44
N HIS A 43 14.26 10.40 19.76
CA HIS A 43 14.37 11.63 20.57
C HIS A 43 15.72 12.31 20.36
N SER A 44 16.82 11.55 20.33
CA SER A 44 18.15 12.12 20.05
C SER A 44 18.22 12.81 18.69
N LEU A 45 17.63 12.21 17.65
CA LEU A 45 17.53 12.81 16.32
C LEU A 45 16.75 14.12 16.35
N THR A 46 15.65 14.17 17.12
CA THR A 46 14.82 15.37 17.24
C THR A 46 15.59 16.50 17.94
N VAL A 47 16.24 16.19 19.07
CA VAL A 47 17.04 17.16 19.83
C VAL A 47 18.21 17.69 19.00
N LEU A 48 18.96 16.79 18.35
CA LEU A 48 20.11 17.16 17.51
C LEU A 48 19.67 18.06 16.35
N SER A 49 18.55 17.75 15.75
CA SER A 49 17.95 18.50 14.65
C SER A 49 17.50 19.92 15.07
N THR A 50 16.92 20.08 16.25
CA THR A 50 16.54 21.40 16.78
C THR A 50 17.75 22.23 17.17
N LEU A 51 18.78 21.61 17.78
CA LEU A 51 20.03 22.29 18.12
C LEU A 51 20.79 22.77 16.88
N SER A 52 20.85 21.97 15.81
CA SER A 52 21.50 22.35 14.56
C SER A 52 20.80 23.56 13.90
N SER A 53 19.49 23.61 13.93
CA SER A 53 18.70 24.74 13.39
C SER A 53 18.99 26.06 14.13
N ILE A 54 19.21 26.00 15.44
CA ILE A 54 19.53 27.17 16.27
C ILE A 54 20.96 27.67 16.01
N SER A 55 21.94 26.74 15.90
CA SER A 55 23.36 27.06 15.74
C SER A 55 23.64 27.84 14.46
N ILE A 56 22.92 27.59 13.38
CA ILE A 56 23.10 28.25 12.09
C ILE A 56 22.77 29.73 12.14
N ILE A 57 21.70 30.14 12.84
CA ILE A 57 21.34 31.53 12.99
C ILE A 57 22.49 32.31 13.68
N SER A 58 23.21 31.63 14.61
CA SER A 58 24.39 32.24 15.26
C SER A 58 25.54 32.47 14.31
N VAL A 59 25.81 31.49 13.45
CA VAL A 59 26.90 31.56 12.46
C VAL A 59 26.62 32.64 11.43
N ILE A 60 25.41 32.73 10.92
CA ILE A 60 24.99 33.77 9.96
C ILE A 60 25.23 35.13 10.53
N ARG A 61 24.79 35.33 11.76
CA ARG A 61 24.96 36.67 12.40
C ARG A 61 26.41 37.02 12.71
N TYR A 62 27.23 36.09 13.24
CA TYR A 62 28.66 36.31 13.45
C TYR A 62 29.36 36.78 12.18
N SER A 63 28.93 36.27 11.05
CA SER A 63 29.45 36.65 9.74
C SER A 63 28.97 38.01 9.22
N ILE A 64 27.89 38.56 9.78
CA ILE A 64 27.24 39.81 9.34
C ILE A 64 27.57 40.98 10.29
N SER A 65 28.22 40.76 11.44
CA SER A 65 28.30 41.71 12.57
C SER A 65 29.14 42.97 12.35
N ASN A 66 29.71 43.20 11.17
CA ASN A 66 30.44 44.46 10.87
C ASN A 66 29.83 45.14 9.63
N ASP A 67 29.13 46.26 9.87
CA ASP A 67 28.68 47.35 8.94
C ASP A 67 27.78 46.98 7.71
N PHE A 68 27.24 45.79 7.66
CA PHE A 68 26.51 45.27 6.47
C PHE A 68 25.01 45.03 6.70
N PHE A 69 24.44 45.50 7.81
CA PHE A 69 23.16 44.98 8.33
C PHE A 69 21.92 45.39 7.52
N GLU A 70 21.84 46.65 7.04
CA GLU A 70 20.59 47.13 6.42
C GLU A 70 20.31 46.58 5.04
N SER A 71 21.35 46.37 4.22
CA SER A 71 21.18 45.83 2.86
C SER A 71 20.91 44.32 2.85
N ASN A 72 21.25 43.58 3.90
CA ASN A 72 21.16 42.15 3.97
C ASN A 72 19.85 41.61 4.59
N LEU A 73 19.10 42.45 5.30
CA LEU A 73 17.77 42.09 5.84
C LEU A 73 16.78 41.78 4.69
N MET A 74 16.91 42.48 3.57
CA MET A 74 16.09 42.26 2.39
C MET A 74 16.40 40.89 1.71
N LEU A 75 17.67 40.53 1.62
CA LEU A 75 18.11 39.23 1.05
C LEU A 75 17.68 38.04 1.95
N LEU A 76 17.75 38.22 3.27
CA LEU A 76 17.29 37.23 4.25
C LEU A 76 15.77 37.00 4.19
N SER A 77 15.00 38.10 4.02
CA SER A 77 13.54 38.05 3.88
C SER A 77 13.11 37.36 2.56
N ILE A 78 13.83 37.60 1.46
CA ILE A 78 13.62 36.93 0.16
C ILE A 78 13.93 35.42 0.30
N GLY A 79 15.05 35.06 0.94
CA GLY A 79 15.43 33.66 1.19
C GLY A 79 14.38 32.94 2.04
N MET A 80 13.84 33.58 3.09
CA MET A 80 12.76 33.03 3.90
C MET A 80 11.46 32.91 3.09
N GLY A 81 11.13 33.85 2.24
CA GLY A 81 9.97 33.78 1.35
C GLY A 81 10.04 32.61 0.39
N ILE A 82 11.19 32.40 -0.26
CA ILE A 82 11.44 31.24 -1.16
C ILE A 82 11.33 29.94 -0.40
N PHE A 83 11.83 29.86 0.83
CA PHE A 83 11.73 28.69 1.69
C PHE A 83 10.27 28.36 2.05
N PHE A 84 9.46 29.37 2.42
CA PHE A 84 8.03 29.18 2.68
C PHE A 84 7.26 28.71 1.45
N VAL A 85 7.54 29.30 0.29
CA VAL A 85 6.94 28.88 -0.99
C VAL A 85 7.35 27.43 -1.31
N SER A 86 8.61 27.06 -1.09
CA SER A 86 9.11 25.70 -1.29
C SER A 86 8.40 24.68 -0.38
N ILE A 87 8.12 25.04 0.88
CA ILE A 87 7.35 24.18 1.80
C ILE A 87 5.90 24.03 1.34
N VAL A 88 5.27 25.10 0.86
CA VAL A 88 3.89 25.04 0.35
C VAL A 88 3.83 24.15 -0.89
N ILE A 89 4.80 24.24 -1.78
CA ILE A 89 4.93 23.35 -2.96
C ILE A 89 5.19 21.92 -2.51
N ALA A 90 6.07 21.70 -1.51
CA ALA A 90 6.38 20.39 -0.93
C ALA A 90 5.15 19.69 -0.34
N THR A 91 4.20 20.45 0.17
CA THR A 91 2.96 19.88 0.72
C THR A 91 1.95 19.49 -0.36
N LYS A 92 2.11 19.97 -1.59
CA LYS A 92 1.20 19.72 -2.73
C LYS A 92 1.72 18.71 -3.76
N HIS A 93 3.04 18.51 -3.89
CA HIS A 93 3.67 17.67 -4.93
C HIS A 93 4.48 16.49 -4.35
N ASN A 94 4.85 15.54 -5.20
CA ASN A 94 5.64 14.35 -4.82
C ASN A 94 6.95 14.72 -4.11
N PHE A 95 7.20 14.12 -2.94
CA PHE A 95 8.33 14.38 -2.06
C PHE A 95 9.72 14.36 -2.76
N LEU A 96 9.93 13.43 -3.70
CA LEU A 96 11.17 13.36 -4.49
C LEU A 96 11.33 14.57 -5.42
N ASN A 97 10.26 14.97 -6.09
CA ASN A 97 10.24 16.16 -6.94
C ASN A 97 10.47 17.44 -6.14
N THR A 98 10.05 17.44 -4.88
CA THR A 98 10.24 18.58 -3.98
C THR A 98 11.67 18.69 -3.49
N ILE A 99 12.34 17.58 -3.12
CA ILE A 99 13.77 17.60 -2.80
C ILE A 99 14.57 18.04 -4.03
N ALA A 100 14.28 17.47 -5.21
CA ALA A 100 14.90 17.87 -6.46
C ALA A 100 14.66 19.36 -6.77
N PHE A 101 13.44 19.85 -6.59
CA PHE A 101 13.07 21.26 -6.80
C PHE A 101 13.78 22.18 -5.80
N ILE A 102 13.82 21.85 -4.51
CA ILE A 102 14.55 22.62 -3.49
C ILE A 102 16.04 22.65 -3.81
N THR A 103 16.62 21.50 -4.20
CA THR A 103 18.04 21.43 -4.60
C THR A 103 18.33 22.26 -5.85
N ILE A 104 17.47 22.20 -6.86
CA ILE A 104 17.57 23.00 -8.08
C ILE A 104 17.42 24.51 -7.75
N MET A 105 16.46 24.87 -6.90
CA MET A 105 16.26 26.27 -6.49
C MET A 105 17.44 26.83 -5.67
N ILE A 106 18.06 26.00 -4.82
CA ILE A 106 19.30 26.37 -4.10
C ILE A 106 20.45 26.58 -5.09
N ILE A 107 20.63 25.65 -6.03
CA ILE A 107 21.67 25.74 -7.07
C ILE A 107 21.42 26.95 -7.98
N ALA A 108 20.18 27.16 -8.42
CA ALA A 108 19.80 28.31 -9.25
C ALA A 108 19.96 29.64 -8.50
N GLY A 109 19.54 29.70 -7.23
CA GLY A 109 19.72 30.86 -6.37
C GLY A 109 21.19 31.20 -6.15
N CYS A 110 22.03 30.21 -5.87
CA CYS A 110 23.48 30.37 -5.80
C CYS A 110 24.10 30.79 -7.17
N GLY A 111 23.59 30.23 -8.27
CA GLY A 111 24.04 30.58 -9.62
C GLY A 111 23.67 32.00 -10.04
N ILE A 112 22.46 32.47 -9.71
CA ILE A 112 22.03 33.87 -9.99
C ILE A 112 22.85 34.85 -9.16
N VAL A 113 23.04 34.57 -7.85
CA VAL A 113 23.90 35.39 -7.01
C VAL A 113 25.34 35.43 -7.51
N PHE A 114 25.87 34.28 -7.95
CA PHE A 114 27.22 34.19 -8.56
C PHE A 114 27.32 34.97 -9.86
N ALA A 115 26.29 34.93 -10.72
CA ALA A 115 26.25 35.70 -11.98
C ALA A 115 26.18 37.23 -11.74
N ILE A 116 25.38 37.68 -10.78
CA ILE A 116 25.27 39.08 -10.35
C ILE A 116 26.62 39.56 -9.76
N CYS A 117 27.31 38.69 -9.01
CA CYS A 117 28.61 39.00 -8.40
C CYS A 117 29.73 39.09 -9.39
N ASN A 118 29.62 38.44 -10.56
CA ASN A 118 30.65 38.54 -11.62
C ASN A 118 30.72 39.91 -12.29
N SER A 119 29.71 40.76 -12.10
CA SER A 119 29.64 42.10 -12.69
C SER A 119 30.10 43.23 -11.77
N ILE A 120 30.40 42.99 -10.46
CA ILE A 120 30.75 44.01 -9.48
C ILE A 120 32.08 43.71 -8.76
N LEU A 121 32.89 44.73 -8.44
CA LEU A 121 34.28 44.77 -7.96
C LEU A 121 34.69 43.67 -6.96
N ILE A 122 35.95 43.23 -7.04
CA ILE A 122 36.56 42.00 -6.47
C ILE A 122 36.41 41.91 -4.93
N GLU A 123 36.44 42.99 -4.19
CA GLU A 123 36.31 42.99 -2.72
C GLU A 123 34.89 42.70 -2.23
N PHE A 124 33.89 43.00 -3.04
CA PHE A 124 32.49 42.73 -2.80
C PHE A 124 32.13 41.23 -3.09
N LYS A 125 32.86 40.61 -4.02
CA LYS A 125 32.59 39.23 -4.49
C LYS A 125 32.75 38.18 -3.38
N THR A 126 33.77 38.26 -2.55
CA THR A 126 34.06 37.29 -1.52
C THR A 126 33.00 37.30 -0.42
N LYS A 127 32.51 38.47 -0.02
CA LYS A 127 31.48 38.61 1.02
C LYS A 127 30.11 38.05 0.55
N ILE A 128 29.71 38.31 -0.70
CA ILE A 128 28.44 37.82 -1.24
C ILE A 128 28.44 36.32 -1.48
N VAL A 129 29.56 35.76 -2.00
CA VAL A 129 29.71 34.30 -2.13
C VAL A 129 29.62 33.62 -0.77
N PHE A 130 30.23 34.21 0.26
CA PHE A 130 30.17 33.69 1.61
C PHE A 130 28.73 33.73 2.21
N ILE A 131 28.00 34.82 2.00
CA ILE A 131 26.60 34.96 2.42
C ILE A 131 25.70 33.99 1.67
N SER A 132 25.86 33.81 0.37
CA SER A 132 25.07 32.86 -0.39
C SER A 132 25.29 31.40 0.04
N LEU A 133 26.53 31.04 0.36
CA LEU A 133 26.87 29.74 0.95
C LEU A 133 26.26 29.56 2.33
N LEU A 134 26.24 30.62 3.17
CA LEU A 134 25.60 30.59 4.49
C LEU A 134 24.07 30.44 4.38
N VAL A 135 23.43 31.19 3.49
CA VAL A 135 21.97 31.07 3.25
C VAL A 135 21.64 29.69 2.67
N GLY A 136 22.43 29.20 1.73
CA GLY A 136 22.27 27.85 1.20
C GLY A 136 22.40 26.76 2.28
N SER A 137 23.41 26.86 3.15
CA SER A 137 23.58 25.93 4.27
C SER A 137 22.47 26.05 5.32
N PHE A 138 21.97 27.25 5.59
CA PHE A 138 20.80 27.47 6.44
C PHE A 138 19.55 26.79 5.91
N LEU A 139 19.24 26.94 4.64
CA LEU A 139 18.06 26.32 4.01
C LEU A 139 18.19 24.79 3.98
N THR A 140 19.38 24.25 3.67
CA THR A 140 19.60 22.78 3.65
C THR A 140 19.48 22.17 5.03
N ILE A 141 20.07 22.76 6.06
CA ILE A 141 20.03 22.22 7.43
C ILE A 141 18.62 22.37 8.01
N SER A 142 17.91 23.47 7.75
CA SER A 142 16.51 23.64 8.18
C SER A 142 15.59 22.62 7.52
N SER A 143 15.76 22.32 6.22
CA SER A 143 14.98 21.30 5.53
C SER A 143 15.30 19.89 6.04
N MET A 144 16.57 19.58 6.29
CA MET A 144 16.99 18.32 6.91
C MET A 144 16.43 18.15 8.32
N SER A 145 16.35 19.26 9.08
CA SER A 145 15.74 19.26 10.42
C SER A 145 14.26 18.94 10.37
N ILE A 146 13.50 19.54 9.44
CA ILE A 146 12.08 19.25 9.23
C ILE A 146 11.87 17.78 8.88
N ILE A 147 12.68 17.23 7.96
CA ILE A 147 12.60 15.83 7.56
C ILE A 147 12.92 14.90 8.74
N SER A 148 13.95 15.20 9.51
CA SER A 148 14.35 14.44 10.69
C SER A 148 13.24 14.41 11.75
N ILE A 149 12.63 15.55 12.05
CA ILE A 149 11.52 15.66 13.01
C ILE A 149 10.27 14.94 12.47
N ALA A 150 9.94 15.06 11.18
CA ALA A 150 8.85 14.36 10.56
C ALA A 150 9.05 12.84 10.59
N PHE A 151 10.26 12.38 10.32
CA PHE A 151 10.63 10.97 10.42
C PHE A 151 10.53 10.46 11.85
N SER A 152 11.09 11.19 12.81
CA SER A 152 11.05 10.85 14.24
C SER A 152 9.62 10.76 14.76
N THR A 153 8.77 11.73 14.47
CA THR A 153 7.35 11.72 14.88
C THR A 153 6.58 10.58 14.23
N THR A 154 6.87 10.27 12.97
CA THR A 154 6.29 9.11 12.26
C THR A 154 6.75 7.81 12.90
N LEU A 155 8.04 7.66 13.21
CA LEU A 155 8.62 6.49 13.84
C LEU A 155 8.00 6.24 15.23
N VAL A 156 7.96 7.24 16.10
CA VAL A 156 7.36 7.09 17.44
C VAL A 156 5.89 6.70 17.36
N LYS A 157 5.16 7.25 16.41
CA LYS A 157 3.75 6.90 16.19
C LYS A 157 3.59 5.44 15.71
N THR A 158 4.52 4.91 14.89
CA THR A 158 4.53 3.49 14.53
C THR A 158 4.86 2.59 15.72
N LEU A 159 5.76 3.05 16.58
CA LEU A 159 6.24 2.29 17.73
C LEU A 159 5.23 2.27 18.88
N SER A 160 4.64 3.42 19.25
CA SER A 160 3.71 3.49 20.37
C SER A 160 2.80 4.70 20.32
N LYS A 161 1.50 4.47 20.57
CA LYS A 161 0.54 5.56 20.76
C LYS A 161 0.77 6.35 22.06
N ILE A 162 1.31 5.69 23.09
CA ILE A 162 1.51 6.28 24.43
C ILE A 162 2.68 7.26 24.42
N TYR A 163 3.79 6.92 23.77
CA TYR A 163 4.97 7.76 23.72
C TYR A 163 4.91 8.87 22.69
N TYR A 164 3.90 8.85 21.83
CA TYR A 164 3.75 9.86 20.79
C TYR A 164 3.55 11.30 21.30
N PRO A 165 2.66 11.57 22.28
CA PRO A 165 2.56 12.91 22.87
C PRO A 165 3.88 13.36 23.53
N ILE A 166 4.60 12.45 24.18
CA ILE A 166 5.88 12.70 24.81
C ILE A 166 6.93 13.13 23.78
N ALA A 167 6.96 12.48 22.59
CA ALA A 167 7.88 12.85 21.52
C ALA A 167 7.62 14.26 20.98
N ILE A 168 6.36 14.67 20.85
CA ILE A 168 6.00 16.03 20.45
C ILE A 168 6.45 17.02 21.52
N PHE A 169 6.15 16.74 22.78
CA PHE A 169 6.49 17.60 23.90
C PHE A 169 8.02 17.74 24.06
N SER A 170 8.78 16.67 23.93
CA SER A 170 10.24 16.71 23.96
C SER A 170 10.85 17.52 22.80
N ALA A 171 10.26 17.44 21.60
CA ALA A 171 10.69 18.25 20.46
C ALA A 171 10.47 19.74 20.70
N LEU A 172 9.34 20.12 21.34
CA LEU A 172 9.03 21.49 21.71
C LEU A 172 9.97 22.00 22.82
N ILE A 173 10.24 21.18 23.84
CA ILE A 173 11.20 21.53 24.92
C ILE A 173 12.61 21.67 24.35
N ALA A 174 13.05 20.81 23.43
CA ALA A 174 14.38 20.90 22.85
C ALA A 174 14.62 22.24 22.13
N GLY A 175 13.59 22.80 21.48
CA GLY A 175 13.64 24.14 20.93
C GLY A 175 13.86 25.22 22.01
N PHE A 176 13.19 25.09 23.15
CA PHE A 176 13.34 26.00 24.28
C PHE A 176 14.70 25.87 24.99
N VAL A 177 15.11 24.66 25.31
CA VAL A 177 16.41 24.36 25.93
C VAL A 177 17.57 24.81 25.03
N GLY A 178 17.47 24.64 23.73
CA GLY A 178 18.47 25.10 22.77
C GLY A 178 18.66 26.62 22.79
N THR A 179 17.58 27.38 23.01
CA THR A 179 17.67 28.86 23.15
C THR A 179 18.32 29.25 24.46
N ILE A 180 18.01 28.62 25.58
CA ILE A 180 18.65 28.83 26.88
C ILE A 180 20.14 28.50 26.83
N PHE A 181 20.50 27.33 26.26
CA PHE A 181 21.88 26.89 26.11
C PHE A 181 22.73 27.89 25.30
N ARG A 182 22.14 28.50 24.29
CA ARG A 182 22.78 29.56 23.50
C ARG A 182 23.09 30.82 24.33
N ILE A 183 22.21 31.23 25.24
CA ILE A 183 22.45 32.34 26.18
C ILE A 183 23.66 31.98 27.05
N PHE A 184 23.72 30.76 27.55
CA PHE A 184 24.79 30.29 28.44
C PHE A 184 26.15 30.23 27.74
N LEU A 185 26.21 29.74 26.49
CA LEU A 185 27.48 29.72 25.73
C LEU A 185 28.01 31.12 25.40
N ARG A 186 27.15 32.11 25.28
CA ARG A 186 27.55 33.50 25.05
C ARG A 186 27.98 34.24 26.32
N GLY A 187 27.51 33.78 27.48
CA GLY A 187 27.79 34.35 28.79
C GLY A 187 29.08 33.89 29.45
N GLY A 188 29.96 33.18 28.75
CA GLY A 188 31.19 32.54 29.30
C GLY A 188 32.25 33.50 29.89
N SER A 189 31.96 34.79 30.02
CA SER A 189 32.75 35.72 30.87
C SER A 189 31.75 36.49 31.73
N ARG A 190 31.72 36.17 33.04
CA ARG A 190 31.09 36.86 34.18
C ARG A 190 30.06 37.95 33.77
N VAL A 191 28.86 37.52 33.43
CA VAL A 191 27.71 38.42 33.18
C VAL A 191 27.15 38.78 34.57
N THR A 192 27.34 40.03 35.00
CA THR A 192 26.65 40.55 36.16
C THR A 192 25.24 41.02 35.76
N LEU A 193 24.29 41.01 36.71
CA LEU A 193 22.90 41.45 36.46
C LEU A 193 22.84 42.92 35.97
N THR A 194 23.85 43.71 36.24
CA THR A 194 23.99 45.12 35.81
C THR A 194 24.38 45.24 34.33
N ASP A 195 25.05 44.26 33.76
CA ASP A 195 25.37 44.21 32.32
C ASP A 195 24.13 43.87 31.47
N LEU A 196 23.11 43.31 32.11
CA LEU A 196 21.85 42.91 31.46
C LEU A 196 20.95 44.11 31.10
N ILE A 197 21.08 45.24 31.80
CA ILE A 197 20.11 46.35 31.72
C ILE A 197 20.67 47.56 30.95
N GLY A 198 22.00 47.70 30.79
CA GLY A 198 22.60 48.96 30.30
C GLY A 198 23.41 48.88 28.99
N ASN A 199 23.59 47.73 28.37
CA ASN A 199 24.49 47.63 27.23
C ASN A 199 23.72 47.41 25.90
N PRO A 200 23.87 48.27 24.87
CA PRO A 200 23.17 48.14 23.59
C PRO A 200 23.42 46.79 22.87
N LEU A 201 24.54 46.13 23.13
CA LEU A 201 24.85 44.80 22.61
C LEU A 201 23.88 43.71 23.12
N TRP A 202 23.23 43.90 24.28
CA TRP A 202 22.25 42.98 24.84
C TRP A 202 20.87 43.07 24.16
N ASN A 203 20.47 44.27 23.70
CA ASN A 203 19.22 44.40 22.93
C ASN A 203 19.23 43.54 21.68
N TRP A 204 20.37 43.41 21.02
CA TRP A 204 20.51 42.56 19.85
C TRP A 204 20.54 41.06 20.23
N ALA A 205 21.06 40.70 21.38
CA ALA A 205 21.04 39.30 21.85
C ALA A 205 19.62 38.81 22.12
N TRP A 206 18.74 39.66 22.67
CA TRP A 206 17.33 39.33 22.86
C TRP A 206 16.58 39.17 21.54
N ILE A 207 16.85 40.02 20.56
CA ILE A 207 16.27 39.93 19.22
C ILE A 207 16.66 38.59 18.57
N ASP A 208 17.93 38.18 18.64
CA ASP A 208 18.38 36.89 18.13
C ASP A 208 17.76 35.70 18.83
N MET A 209 17.60 35.78 20.14
CA MET A 209 16.98 34.75 20.93
C MET A 209 15.51 34.56 20.50
N ILE A 210 14.79 35.66 20.31
CA ILE A 210 13.41 35.64 19.87
C ILE A 210 13.29 35.05 18.47
N TRP A 211 14.08 35.54 17.50
CA TRP A 211 14.06 35.03 16.15
C TRP A 211 14.53 33.58 16.04
N GLY A 212 15.59 33.21 16.77
CA GLY A 212 16.06 31.81 16.84
C GLY A 212 15.04 30.86 17.43
N SER A 213 14.31 31.32 18.45
CA SER A 213 13.22 30.57 19.06
C SER A 213 12.06 30.41 18.10
N ILE A 214 11.58 31.49 17.50
CA ILE A 214 10.48 31.48 16.52
C ILE A 214 10.83 30.49 15.38
N TRP A 215 12.06 30.55 14.85
CA TRP A 215 12.50 29.66 13.79
C TRP A 215 12.52 28.19 14.21
N SER A 216 13.10 27.89 15.38
CA SER A 216 13.14 26.52 15.90
C SER A 216 11.73 25.94 16.13
N TRP A 217 10.82 26.73 16.68
CA TRP A 217 9.42 26.34 16.86
C TRP A 217 8.73 26.13 15.52
N THR A 218 8.94 27.00 14.54
CA THR A 218 8.38 26.86 13.20
C THR A 218 8.83 25.57 12.53
N VAL A 219 10.13 25.27 12.54
CA VAL A 219 10.71 24.04 12.00
C VAL A 219 10.13 22.80 12.71
N THR A 220 10.01 22.87 14.03
CA THR A 220 9.44 21.76 14.83
C THR A 220 7.97 21.52 14.52
N ILE A 221 7.15 22.58 14.49
CA ILE A 221 5.72 22.48 14.19
C ILE A 221 5.48 21.92 12.78
N ILE A 222 6.23 22.39 11.79
CA ILE A 222 6.15 21.90 10.40
C ILE A 222 6.56 20.43 10.34
N GLY A 223 7.67 20.03 10.98
CA GLY A 223 8.13 18.67 11.01
C GLY A 223 7.13 17.71 11.66
N VAL A 224 6.55 18.11 12.80
CA VAL A 224 5.48 17.36 13.47
C VAL A 224 4.24 17.25 12.58
N TYR A 225 3.81 18.35 11.95
CA TYR A 225 2.66 18.35 11.04
C TYR A 225 2.86 17.38 9.87
N ILE A 226 4.02 17.40 9.21
CA ILE A 226 4.37 16.48 8.12
C ILE A 226 4.37 15.03 8.62
N GLY A 227 4.97 14.77 9.80
CA GLY A 227 4.96 13.44 10.41
C GLY A 227 3.56 12.93 10.71
N LEU A 228 2.66 13.79 11.18
CA LEU A 228 1.24 13.47 11.39
C LEU A 228 0.52 13.18 10.07
N LYS A 229 0.74 14.03 9.08
CA LYS A 229 0.13 13.91 7.75
C LYS A 229 0.57 12.63 7.03
N SER A 230 1.80 12.16 7.26
CA SER A 230 2.31 10.91 6.66
C SER A 230 1.47 9.67 7.00
N PHE A 231 0.71 9.69 8.11
CA PHE A 231 -0.24 8.63 8.46
C PHE A 231 -1.62 8.79 7.84
N ARG A 232 -2.00 10.01 7.47
CA ARG A 232 -3.23 10.24 6.70
C ARG A 232 -2.88 9.95 5.25
N ARG A 233 -3.63 9.11 4.56
CA ARG A 233 -3.52 8.56 3.20
C ARG A 233 -3.04 9.53 2.08
N HIS A 234 -1.95 10.26 2.27
CA HIS A 234 -1.33 11.05 1.22
C HIS A 234 -0.21 10.23 0.59
N GLU A 235 -0.34 9.93 -0.68
CA GLU A 235 0.64 9.16 -1.46
C GLU A 235 2.02 9.82 -1.46
N GLU A 236 2.04 11.15 -1.38
CA GLU A 236 3.24 11.99 -1.40
C GLU A 236 4.22 11.74 -0.23
N LEU A 237 3.72 11.32 0.93
CA LEU A 237 4.52 11.08 2.14
C LEU A 237 4.81 9.60 2.42
N THR A 238 4.62 8.74 1.40
CA THR A 238 4.81 7.29 1.55
C THR A 238 6.24 6.91 1.89
N LEU A 239 7.24 7.67 1.43
CA LEU A 239 8.66 7.39 1.69
C LEU A 239 9.01 7.52 3.18
N ILE A 240 8.59 8.59 3.85
CA ILE A 240 8.83 8.79 5.29
C ILE A 240 8.18 7.66 6.08
N ARG A 241 6.95 7.30 5.72
CA ARG A 241 6.23 6.20 6.36
C ARG A 241 6.91 4.85 6.09
N LYS A 242 7.30 4.55 4.85
CA LYS A 242 8.01 3.30 4.50
C LYS A 242 9.33 3.20 5.24
N ALA A 243 10.11 4.28 5.31
CA ALA A 243 11.36 4.32 6.06
C ALA A 243 11.15 4.12 7.57
N ALA A 244 10.14 4.77 8.16
CA ALA A 244 9.80 4.60 9.57
C ALA A 244 9.32 3.17 9.89
N VAL A 245 8.50 2.57 9.03
CA VAL A 245 8.08 1.18 9.16
C VAL A 245 9.27 0.25 8.98
N ALA A 246 10.14 0.48 7.99
CA ALA A 246 11.34 -0.34 7.78
C ALA A 246 12.27 -0.32 9.00
N LEU A 247 12.52 0.85 9.58
CA LEU A 247 13.35 0.97 10.80
C LEU A 247 12.68 0.30 12.00
N SER A 248 11.37 0.46 12.16
CA SER A 248 10.62 -0.13 13.27
C SER A 248 10.49 -1.65 13.20
N THR A 249 10.84 -2.27 12.07
CA THR A 249 10.87 -3.74 11.91
C THR A 249 12.24 -4.34 12.19
N ILE A 250 13.29 -3.54 12.43
CA ILE A 250 14.62 -4.04 12.80
C ILE A 250 14.54 -4.65 14.21
N GLY A 251 14.92 -5.93 14.31
CA GLY A 251 14.83 -6.68 15.58
C GLY A 251 13.40 -7.06 16.00
N SER A 252 12.40 -6.89 15.11
CA SER A 252 11.02 -7.33 15.33
C SER A 252 10.80 -8.78 14.87
N THR A 253 9.58 -9.30 15.07
CA THR A 253 9.19 -10.59 14.51
C THR A 253 9.30 -10.55 12.99
N SER A 254 10.05 -11.50 12.42
CA SER A 254 10.27 -11.62 10.98
C SER A 254 9.73 -12.93 10.43
N PHE A 255 8.89 -12.84 9.40
CA PHE A 255 8.48 -13.94 8.52
C PHE A 255 9.01 -13.73 7.09
N TYR A 256 10.12 -13.00 6.94
CA TYR A 256 10.70 -12.71 5.63
C TYR A 256 10.96 -14.00 4.83
N GLN A 257 10.38 -14.08 3.61
CA GLN A 257 10.47 -15.27 2.76
C GLN A 257 9.99 -16.59 3.39
N ALA A 258 9.22 -16.54 4.48
CA ALA A 258 8.64 -17.74 5.07
C ALA A 258 7.48 -18.29 4.23
N ASP A 259 7.21 -19.59 4.35
CA ASP A 259 6.04 -20.23 3.77
C ASP A 259 4.95 -20.36 4.85
N LEU A 260 3.94 -19.48 4.77
CA LEU A 260 2.79 -19.42 5.66
C LEU A 260 1.50 -19.93 4.99
N GLU A 261 1.62 -20.80 3.99
CA GLU A 261 0.45 -21.37 3.32
C GLU A 261 -0.52 -21.96 4.35
N ASN A 262 -1.79 -21.54 4.28
CA ASN A 262 -2.87 -21.97 5.18
C ASN A 262 -2.59 -21.72 6.68
N ALA A 263 -1.72 -20.77 7.03
CA ALA A 263 -1.48 -20.39 8.42
C ALA A 263 -2.64 -19.52 8.97
N LYS A 264 -2.85 -19.57 10.30
CA LYS A 264 -3.92 -18.84 10.97
C LYS A 264 -3.36 -17.71 11.81
N PHE A 265 -3.75 -16.47 11.53
CA PHE A 265 -3.45 -15.26 12.31
C PHE A 265 -4.71 -14.61 12.90
N GLU A 266 -5.71 -15.41 13.22
CA GLU A 266 -6.96 -14.91 13.80
C GLU A 266 -6.69 -14.18 15.13
N ASN A 267 -7.24 -12.97 15.29
CA ASN A 267 -7.04 -12.11 16.47
C ASN A 267 -5.58 -11.77 16.79
N ALA A 268 -4.62 -12.06 15.90
CA ALA A 268 -3.20 -11.80 16.13
C ALA A 268 -2.89 -10.29 16.19
N ILE A 269 -1.92 -9.91 17.02
CA ILE A 269 -1.36 -8.57 17.10
C ILE A 269 -0.06 -8.55 16.30
N LEU A 270 -0.07 -7.92 15.12
CA LEU A 270 0.99 -8.00 14.11
C LEU A 270 1.72 -6.65 13.90
N LYS A 271 1.85 -5.89 14.97
CA LYS A 271 2.48 -4.58 14.94
C LYS A 271 3.96 -4.68 14.60
N ASN A 272 4.42 -3.95 13.58
CA ASN A 272 5.83 -3.91 13.17
C ASN A 272 6.42 -5.27 12.74
N THR A 273 5.58 -6.21 12.31
CA THR A 273 5.99 -7.54 11.83
C THR A 273 6.46 -7.47 10.37
N ASP A 274 7.47 -8.23 10.00
CA ASP A 274 7.98 -8.30 8.62
C ASP A 274 7.40 -9.52 7.89
N PHE A 275 6.57 -9.26 6.86
CA PHE A 275 5.98 -10.25 5.96
C PHE A 275 6.46 -10.08 4.51
N ARG A 276 7.61 -9.47 4.28
CA ARG A 276 8.10 -9.27 2.91
C ARG A 276 8.37 -10.58 2.20
N SER A 277 7.91 -10.68 0.96
CA SER A 277 8.13 -11.85 0.09
C SER A 277 7.71 -13.19 0.71
N THR A 278 6.79 -13.17 1.68
CA THR A 278 6.24 -14.35 2.36
C THR A 278 5.18 -14.99 1.46
N ASN A 279 5.16 -16.32 1.39
CA ASN A 279 4.03 -17.05 0.80
C ASN A 279 2.85 -17.01 1.77
N LEU A 280 1.80 -16.27 1.41
CA LEU A 280 0.59 -16.05 2.22
C LEU A 280 -0.64 -16.76 1.64
N LYS A 281 -0.44 -17.77 0.79
CA LYS A 281 -1.54 -18.51 0.17
C LYS A 281 -2.46 -19.09 1.24
N LEU A 282 -3.77 -18.83 1.11
CA LEU A 282 -4.83 -19.29 2.02
C LEU A 282 -4.65 -18.90 3.49
N THR A 283 -3.78 -17.94 3.79
CA THR A 283 -3.58 -17.46 5.16
C THR A 283 -4.84 -16.77 5.71
N CYS A 284 -5.25 -17.11 6.92
CA CYS A 284 -6.40 -16.52 7.59
C CYS A 284 -6.01 -15.30 8.44
N TRP A 285 -6.64 -14.13 8.18
CA TRP A 285 -6.33 -12.85 8.84
C TRP A 285 -7.49 -12.32 9.69
N ASN A 286 -8.52 -13.12 9.93
CA ASN A 286 -9.71 -12.65 10.60
C ASN A 286 -9.39 -11.98 11.94
N GLN A 287 -9.90 -10.73 12.16
CA GLN A 287 -9.66 -9.92 13.37
C GLN A 287 -8.17 -9.62 13.67
N ALA A 288 -7.23 -9.87 12.73
CA ALA A 288 -5.82 -9.50 12.91
C ALA A 288 -5.66 -7.98 13.04
N LYS A 289 -4.82 -7.54 13.99
CA LYS A 289 -4.65 -6.13 14.34
C LYS A 289 -3.29 -5.59 13.88
N TYR A 290 -3.26 -4.31 13.53
CA TYR A 290 -2.06 -3.55 13.19
C TYR A 290 -1.33 -3.97 11.90
N LEU A 291 -1.94 -4.74 10.99
CA LEU A 291 -1.37 -5.05 9.68
C LEU A 291 -1.01 -3.80 8.85
N HIS A 292 -1.62 -2.65 9.13
CA HIS A 292 -1.33 -1.41 8.43
C HIS A 292 0.04 -0.79 8.76
N ILE A 293 0.70 -1.27 9.80
CA ILE A 293 2.06 -0.92 10.20
C ILE A 293 3.01 -2.14 10.19
N ALA A 294 2.60 -3.24 9.58
CA ALA A 294 3.47 -4.35 9.23
C ALA A 294 4.17 -4.05 7.89
N ARG A 295 5.31 -4.67 7.66
CA ARG A 295 6.06 -4.61 6.42
C ARG A 295 5.62 -5.72 5.50
N VAL A 296 5.02 -5.38 4.35
CA VAL A 296 4.23 -6.31 3.54
C VAL A 296 4.56 -6.27 2.03
N GLU A 297 5.71 -5.70 1.67
CA GLU A 297 6.12 -5.58 0.26
C GLU A 297 6.19 -6.96 -0.41
N ASN A 298 5.83 -7.01 -1.69
CA ASN A 298 5.76 -8.21 -2.52
C ASN A 298 4.72 -9.25 -2.07
N THR A 299 3.68 -8.82 -1.32
CA THR A 299 2.53 -9.65 -0.97
C THR A 299 1.22 -8.94 -1.35
N TYR A 300 0.09 -9.65 -1.37
CA TYR A 300 -1.23 -9.03 -1.58
C TYR A 300 -1.61 -8.06 -0.45
N LEU A 301 -0.98 -8.17 0.71
CA LEU A 301 -1.19 -7.23 1.83
C LEU A 301 -0.66 -5.81 1.55
N LYS A 302 0.08 -5.58 0.47
CA LYS A 302 0.50 -4.21 0.06
C LYS A 302 -0.69 -3.28 -0.20
N TYR A 303 -1.84 -3.83 -0.61
CA TYR A 303 -3.06 -3.07 -0.88
C TYR A 303 -3.84 -2.79 0.42
N SER A 304 -4.08 -1.53 0.72
CA SER A 304 -4.77 -1.14 1.97
C SER A 304 -6.23 -1.60 2.02
N VAL A 305 -6.90 -1.66 0.87
CA VAL A 305 -8.28 -2.17 0.74
C VAL A 305 -8.33 -3.66 1.09
N VAL A 306 -7.34 -4.44 0.62
CA VAL A 306 -7.22 -5.88 0.87
C VAL A 306 -6.97 -6.16 2.36
N ARG A 307 -6.02 -5.45 2.99
CA ARG A 307 -5.79 -5.60 4.45
C ARG A 307 -7.05 -5.36 5.28
N LYS A 308 -7.81 -4.29 4.96
CA LYS A 308 -9.06 -3.99 5.67
C LYS A 308 -10.10 -5.07 5.46
N PHE A 309 -10.24 -5.52 4.23
CA PHE A 309 -11.17 -6.57 3.85
C PHE A 309 -10.84 -7.89 4.57
N LEU A 310 -9.60 -8.39 4.47
CA LEU A 310 -9.21 -9.67 5.06
C LEU A 310 -9.30 -9.70 6.59
N THR A 311 -9.12 -8.56 7.26
CA THR A 311 -9.23 -8.49 8.73
C THR A 311 -10.66 -8.32 9.23
N SER A 312 -11.57 -7.77 8.44
CA SER A 312 -12.96 -7.52 8.86
C SER A 312 -13.98 -8.44 8.21
N GLY A 313 -13.62 -9.13 7.12
CA GLY A 313 -14.55 -9.86 6.26
C GLY A 313 -15.44 -8.95 5.38
N LEU A 314 -15.29 -7.61 5.46
CA LEU A 314 -16.20 -6.64 4.84
C LEU A 314 -15.59 -6.02 3.58
N GLY A 315 -16.00 -6.51 2.42
CA GLY A 315 -15.59 -6.01 1.10
C GLY A 315 -16.74 -5.46 0.26
N LYS A 316 -17.95 -5.32 0.82
CA LYS A 316 -19.13 -4.78 0.12
C LYS A 316 -18.87 -3.41 -0.49
N ASN A 317 -19.25 -3.21 -1.76
CA ASN A 317 -19.07 -1.98 -2.53
C ASN A 317 -17.58 -1.55 -2.64
N LYS A 318 -16.61 -2.47 -2.55
CA LYS A 318 -15.19 -2.15 -2.69
C LYS A 318 -14.71 -2.47 -4.10
N ASN A 319 -13.70 -1.70 -4.52
CA ASN A 319 -13.01 -1.92 -5.78
C ASN A 319 -11.71 -2.68 -5.53
N PHE A 320 -11.57 -3.85 -6.19
CA PHE A 320 -10.39 -4.70 -6.21
C PHE A 320 -9.84 -4.88 -7.64
N ASP A 321 -10.26 -4.05 -8.59
CA ASP A 321 -9.94 -4.19 -10.01
C ASP A 321 -8.44 -4.27 -10.25
N ARG A 322 -8.03 -5.18 -11.13
CA ARG A 322 -6.66 -5.41 -11.59
C ARG A 322 -5.67 -5.72 -10.46
N LEU A 323 -6.16 -6.17 -9.30
CA LEU A 323 -5.28 -6.60 -8.22
C LEU A 323 -4.87 -8.07 -8.42
N ASN A 324 -3.63 -8.40 -8.02
CA ASN A 324 -3.24 -9.78 -7.83
C ASN A 324 -3.61 -10.22 -6.41
N LEU A 325 -4.65 -11.03 -6.30
CA LEU A 325 -5.21 -11.60 -5.07
C LEU A 325 -5.14 -13.13 -5.08
N LYS A 326 -4.22 -13.68 -5.88
CA LYS A 326 -4.03 -15.13 -5.99
C LYS A 326 -3.86 -15.78 -4.61
N GLY A 327 -4.63 -16.84 -4.37
CA GLY A 327 -4.58 -17.64 -3.15
C GLY A 327 -5.05 -16.90 -1.88
N ILE A 328 -5.84 -15.81 -1.97
CA ILE A 328 -6.40 -15.19 -0.77
C ILE A 328 -7.40 -16.11 -0.07
N ASN A 329 -7.50 -15.99 1.24
CA ASN A 329 -8.56 -16.60 2.03
C ASN A 329 -9.66 -15.57 2.32
N ALA A 330 -10.75 -15.66 1.60
CA ALA A 330 -11.93 -14.81 1.70
C ALA A 330 -13.17 -15.62 2.13
N LYS A 331 -12.96 -16.72 2.86
CA LYS A 331 -14.06 -17.54 3.39
C LYS A 331 -14.99 -16.71 4.26
N ASN A 332 -16.31 -16.90 4.10
CA ASN A 332 -17.38 -16.16 4.79
C ASN A 332 -17.35 -14.65 4.56
N ALA A 333 -16.75 -14.15 3.49
CA ALA A 333 -16.61 -12.72 3.24
C ALA A 333 -17.89 -12.09 2.66
N TYR A 334 -18.16 -10.83 3.05
CA TYR A 334 -19.24 -10.03 2.49
C TYR A 334 -18.70 -9.16 1.34
N LEU A 335 -18.89 -9.62 0.10
CA LEU A 335 -18.37 -9.02 -1.13
C LEU A 335 -19.48 -8.51 -2.07
N GLY A 336 -20.70 -8.35 -1.57
CA GLY A 336 -21.83 -7.86 -2.37
C GLY A 336 -21.54 -6.52 -3.04
N ASN A 337 -21.85 -6.38 -4.32
CA ASN A 337 -21.57 -5.21 -5.17
C ASN A 337 -20.06 -4.86 -5.24
N ALA A 338 -19.16 -5.77 -4.94
CA ALA A 338 -17.71 -5.53 -5.10
C ALA A 338 -17.30 -5.66 -6.58
N SER A 339 -16.29 -4.90 -6.98
CA SER A 339 -15.71 -4.97 -8.31
C SER A 339 -14.37 -5.73 -8.28
N PHE A 340 -14.25 -6.73 -9.18
CA PHE A 340 -13.07 -7.56 -9.39
C PHE A 340 -12.65 -7.57 -10.87
N ILE A 341 -12.90 -6.51 -11.61
CA ILE A 341 -12.62 -6.43 -13.05
C ILE A 341 -11.13 -6.66 -13.31
N GLY A 342 -10.79 -7.72 -14.08
CA GLY A 342 -9.40 -8.06 -14.38
C GLY A 342 -8.55 -8.48 -13.18
N THR A 343 -9.19 -8.89 -12.08
CA THR A 343 -8.51 -9.34 -10.85
C THR A 343 -8.07 -10.80 -10.98
N ASP A 344 -6.88 -11.14 -10.46
CA ASP A 344 -6.45 -12.52 -10.30
C ASP A 344 -6.89 -13.05 -8.92
N LEU A 345 -7.91 -13.92 -8.91
CA LEU A 345 -8.41 -14.66 -7.74
C LEU A 345 -8.07 -16.15 -7.84
N SER A 346 -7.17 -16.55 -8.74
CA SER A 346 -6.76 -17.96 -8.87
C SER A 346 -6.35 -18.53 -7.52
N GLU A 347 -6.72 -19.79 -7.26
CA GLU A 347 -6.43 -20.50 -6.01
C GLU A 347 -7.02 -19.85 -4.74
N ALA A 348 -7.93 -18.88 -4.88
CA ALA A 348 -8.59 -18.21 -3.75
C ALA A 348 -9.65 -19.11 -3.09
N ASN A 349 -9.81 -18.96 -1.77
CA ASN A 349 -10.91 -19.56 -1.02
C ASN A 349 -12.03 -18.51 -0.85
N LEU A 350 -13.14 -18.72 -1.55
CA LEU A 350 -14.37 -17.92 -1.50
C LEU A 350 -15.55 -18.74 -0.93
N GLN A 351 -15.25 -19.81 -0.17
CA GLN A 351 -16.29 -20.62 0.45
C GLN A 351 -17.21 -19.78 1.34
N ASP A 352 -18.50 -20.00 1.22
CA ASP A 352 -19.55 -19.30 1.98
C ASP A 352 -19.55 -17.77 1.79
N ALA A 353 -18.83 -17.22 0.79
CA ALA A 353 -18.76 -15.78 0.52
C ALA A 353 -20.04 -15.26 -0.16
N ASP A 354 -20.44 -14.05 0.19
CA ASP A 354 -21.52 -13.34 -0.50
C ASP A 354 -20.94 -12.41 -1.58
N LEU A 355 -21.07 -12.83 -2.84
CA LEU A 355 -20.67 -12.09 -4.04
C LEU A 355 -21.89 -11.57 -4.81
N SER A 356 -23.04 -11.39 -4.16
CA SER A 356 -24.25 -10.89 -4.81
C SER A 356 -24.00 -9.57 -5.53
N ASN A 357 -24.43 -9.49 -6.78
CA ASN A 357 -24.28 -8.33 -7.67
C ASN A 357 -22.82 -7.87 -7.86
N SER A 358 -21.82 -8.72 -7.63
CA SER A 358 -20.42 -8.39 -7.87
C SER A 358 -20.08 -8.36 -9.36
N LEU A 359 -19.00 -7.63 -9.71
CA LEU A 359 -18.47 -7.58 -11.07
C LEU A 359 -17.26 -8.52 -11.15
N LEU A 360 -17.45 -9.70 -11.76
CA LEU A 360 -16.41 -10.70 -11.98
C LEU A 360 -15.93 -10.69 -13.45
N VAL A 361 -15.86 -9.51 -14.04
CA VAL A 361 -15.53 -9.28 -15.45
C VAL A 361 -14.03 -9.54 -15.66
N GLN A 362 -13.69 -10.43 -16.62
CA GLN A 362 -12.29 -10.77 -16.95
C GLN A 362 -11.46 -11.23 -15.73
N THR A 363 -12.14 -11.75 -14.70
CA THR A 363 -11.50 -12.22 -13.46
C THR A 363 -10.88 -13.61 -13.69
N GLN A 364 -9.63 -13.81 -13.23
CA GLN A 364 -8.97 -15.12 -13.26
C GLN A 364 -9.42 -15.94 -12.05
N LEU A 365 -9.91 -17.14 -12.27
CA LEU A 365 -10.58 -17.97 -11.26
C LEU A 365 -10.09 -19.45 -11.27
N ASP A 366 -8.92 -19.71 -11.86
CA ASP A 366 -8.36 -21.08 -11.86
C ASP A 366 -8.22 -21.58 -10.42
N LYS A 367 -8.72 -22.80 -10.15
CA LYS A 367 -8.71 -23.44 -8.82
C LYS A 367 -9.35 -22.63 -7.69
N THR A 368 -10.18 -21.63 -8.02
CA THR A 368 -10.94 -20.88 -7.02
C THR A 368 -12.05 -21.74 -6.44
N ASP A 369 -12.23 -21.70 -5.13
CA ASP A 369 -13.26 -22.47 -4.43
C ASP A 369 -14.44 -21.56 -4.04
N PHE A 370 -15.57 -21.74 -4.73
CA PHE A 370 -16.85 -21.07 -4.49
C PHE A 370 -17.86 -21.92 -3.70
N THR A 371 -17.44 -23.00 -3.04
CA THR A 371 -18.37 -23.87 -2.31
C THR A 371 -19.31 -23.06 -1.41
N ASN A 372 -20.62 -23.25 -1.56
CA ASN A 372 -21.69 -22.55 -0.87
C ASN A 372 -21.73 -21.01 -1.08
N ALA A 373 -20.90 -20.42 -1.93
CA ALA A 373 -20.90 -18.97 -2.17
C ALA A 373 -22.23 -18.51 -2.80
N THR A 374 -22.54 -17.23 -2.64
CA THR A 374 -23.73 -16.60 -3.26
C THR A 374 -23.29 -15.73 -4.43
N LEU A 375 -23.78 -16.04 -5.65
CA LEU A 375 -23.46 -15.33 -6.91
C LEU A 375 -24.69 -14.65 -7.55
N THR A 376 -25.82 -14.56 -6.85
CA THR A 376 -27.06 -13.97 -7.41
C THR A 376 -26.81 -12.54 -7.91
N GLY A 377 -27.10 -12.29 -9.19
CA GLY A 377 -26.93 -10.98 -9.82
C GLY A 377 -25.49 -10.62 -10.19
N ALA A 378 -24.53 -11.52 -9.99
CA ALA A 378 -23.14 -11.26 -10.41
C ALA A 378 -23.03 -11.12 -11.94
N VAL A 379 -22.12 -10.24 -12.39
CA VAL A 379 -21.74 -10.08 -13.79
C VAL A 379 -20.49 -10.92 -14.06
N ILE A 380 -20.59 -11.89 -14.97
CA ILE A 380 -19.55 -12.89 -15.23
C ILE A 380 -18.98 -12.78 -16.65
N GLN A 381 -18.97 -11.59 -17.20
CA GLN A 381 -18.46 -11.34 -18.55
C GLN A 381 -16.98 -11.72 -18.66
N ASP A 382 -16.65 -12.59 -19.64
CA ASP A 382 -15.28 -12.98 -19.98
C ASP A 382 -14.45 -13.44 -18.76
N TRP A 383 -15.09 -13.97 -17.71
CA TRP A 383 -14.37 -14.53 -16.59
C TRP A 383 -13.61 -15.79 -17.00
N ASN A 384 -12.46 -16.04 -16.41
CA ASN A 384 -11.65 -17.19 -16.76
C ASN A 384 -11.77 -18.26 -15.66
N ILE A 385 -12.66 -19.23 -15.91
CA ILE A 385 -12.87 -20.43 -15.09
C ILE A 385 -12.20 -21.64 -15.75
N THR A 386 -11.83 -22.63 -14.95
CA THR A 386 -11.25 -23.90 -15.41
C THR A 386 -12.04 -25.07 -14.85
N THR A 387 -11.71 -26.29 -15.29
CA THR A 387 -12.27 -27.53 -14.71
C THR A 387 -11.97 -27.65 -13.22
N SER A 388 -10.91 -26.98 -12.75
CA SER A 388 -10.49 -26.96 -11.34
C SER A 388 -11.20 -25.90 -10.50
N THR A 389 -12.01 -25.02 -11.11
CA THR A 389 -12.84 -24.06 -10.37
C THR A 389 -14.03 -24.78 -9.73
N ASN A 390 -14.18 -24.63 -8.41
CA ASN A 390 -15.20 -25.37 -7.67
C ASN A 390 -16.47 -24.52 -7.45
N PHE A 391 -17.61 -24.99 -7.98
CA PHE A 391 -18.93 -24.36 -7.84
C PHE A 391 -19.90 -25.22 -7.01
N GLU A 392 -19.40 -26.07 -6.13
CA GLU A 392 -20.25 -26.96 -5.34
C GLU A 392 -21.22 -26.16 -4.46
N ASN A 393 -22.51 -26.50 -4.53
CA ASN A 393 -23.59 -25.89 -3.76
C ASN A 393 -23.67 -24.36 -3.85
N VAL A 394 -23.18 -23.73 -4.93
CA VAL A 394 -23.29 -22.29 -5.15
C VAL A 394 -24.75 -21.87 -5.15
N LYS A 395 -25.06 -20.79 -4.45
CA LYS A 395 -26.37 -20.16 -4.38
C LYS A 395 -26.45 -19.07 -5.43
N CYS A 396 -27.17 -19.31 -6.50
CA CYS A 396 -27.31 -18.34 -7.59
C CYS A 396 -28.74 -18.41 -8.14
N LYS A 397 -29.49 -17.32 -8.05
CA LYS A 397 -30.80 -17.26 -8.69
C LYS A 397 -30.70 -16.89 -10.17
N TYR A 398 -29.77 -16.00 -10.50
CA TYR A 398 -29.50 -15.53 -11.86
C TYR A 398 -28.15 -14.84 -11.93
N VAL A 399 -27.57 -14.77 -13.11
CA VAL A 399 -26.35 -14.01 -13.42
C VAL A 399 -26.54 -13.15 -14.66
N TYR A 400 -25.60 -12.26 -14.89
CA TYR A 400 -25.50 -11.44 -16.09
C TYR A 400 -24.23 -11.78 -16.87
N MET A 401 -24.38 -12.06 -18.16
CA MET A 401 -23.29 -12.49 -19.03
C MET A 401 -22.43 -11.31 -19.53
N ARG A 402 -22.91 -10.07 -19.37
CA ARG A 402 -22.16 -8.85 -19.72
C ARG A 402 -22.58 -7.66 -18.88
N VAL A 403 -21.70 -6.66 -18.84
CA VAL A 403 -22.03 -5.35 -18.25
C VAL A 403 -23.02 -4.64 -19.14
N SER A 404 -24.10 -4.09 -18.57
CA SER A 404 -25.02 -3.20 -19.26
C SER A 404 -24.34 -1.86 -19.54
N THR A 405 -24.43 -1.40 -20.81
CA THR A 405 -23.92 -0.10 -21.28
C THR A 405 -25.03 0.65 -22.00
N GLU A 406 -24.84 1.94 -22.28
CA GLU A 406 -25.82 2.73 -23.07
C GLU A 406 -26.04 2.14 -24.48
N GLU A 407 -24.96 1.63 -25.10
CA GLU A 407 -24.99 0.99 -26.42
C GLU A 407 -25.63 -0.41 -26.39
N ASN A 408 -25.44 -1.14 -25.30
CA ASN A 408 -25.92 -2.49 -25.08
C ASN A 408 -26.62 -2.60 -23.71
N PRO A 409 -27.87 -2.13 -23.60
CA PRO A 409 -28.57 -2.07 -22.31
C PRO A 409 -28.99 -3.44 -21.78
N ASN A 410 -29.09 -4.48 -22.65
CA ASN A 410 -29.41 -5.83 -22.21
C ASN A 410 -28.20 -6.55 -21.63
N PRO A 411 -28.14 -6.84 -20.31
CA PRO A 411 -27.00 -7.51 -19.67
C PRO A 411 -26.93 -9.01 -19.94
N LEU A 412 -27.81 -9.57 -20.78
CA LEU A 412 -27.92 -11.01 -21.06
C LEU A 412 -28.06 -11.82 -19.77
N ARG A 413 -29.17 -11.68 -19.10
CA ARG A 413 -29.50 -12.46 -17.89
C ARG A 413 -29.61 -13.96 -18.22
N LYS A 414 -29.13 -14.80 -17.30
CA LYS A 414 -29.37 -16.25 -17.32
C LYS A 414 -29.95 -16.70 -15.97
N PRO A 415 -31.04 -17.50 -15.94
CA PRO A 415 -31.90 -17.92 -17.07
C PRO A 415 -32.49 -16.72 -17.81
N ASP A 416 -32.77 -16.88 -19.12
CA ASP A 416 -33.30 -15.80 -20.00
C ASP A 416 -34.70 -15.32 -19.57
N ASN A 417 -35.55 -16.23 -19.14
CA ASN A 417 -36.86 -15.92 -18.62
C ASN A 417 -36.71 -15.31 -17.20
N HIS A 418 -37.19 -14.06 -17.01
CA HIS A 418 -37.08 -13.36 -15.73
C HIS A 418 -37.88 -14.01 -14.59
N LYS A 419 -38.83 -14.88 -14.89
CA LYS A 419 -39.61 -15.64 -13.90
C LYS A 419 -38.85 -16.91 -13.43
N GLU A 420 -37.86 -17.35 -14.15
CA GLU A 420 -37.05 -18.53 -13.86
C GLU A 420 -35.83 -18.13 -13.03
N ILE A 421 -35.43 -19.03 -12.16
CA ILE A 421 -34.24 -18.92 -11.34
C ILE A 421 -33.52 -20.27 -11.31
N PHE A 422 -32.22 -20.25 -11.13
CA PHE A 422 -31.48 -21.46 -10.83
C PHE A 422 -31.84 -21.98 -9.44
N GLU A 423 -32.13 -23.26 -9.34
CA GLU A 423 -32.25 -23.96 -8.06
C GLU A 423 -30.88 -24.19 -7.43
N ARG A 424 -30.86 -24.66 -6.19
CA ARG A 424 -29.61 -24.86 -5.45
C ARG A 424 -28.72 -25.91 -6.14
N GLY A 425 -27.50 -25.53 -6.52
CA GLY A 425 -26.54 -26.38 -7.23
C GLY A 425 -26.64 -26.34 -8.75
N GLU A 426 -27.80 -25.97 -9.32
CA GLU A 426 -28.07 -25.97 -10.76
C GLU A 426 -27.14 -25.00 -11.51
N PHE A 427 -26.77 -23.88 -10.90
CA PHE A 427 -25.79 -22.97 -11.50
C PHE A 427 -24.45 -23.63 -11.77
N GLY A 428 -23.97 -24.48 -10.85
CA GLY A 428 -22.73 -25.24 -11.04
C GLY A 428 -22.81 -26.17 -12.26
N ASP A 429 -23.94 -26.82 -12.43
CA ASP A 429 -24.19 -27.70 -13.58
C ASP A 429 -24.37 -26.91 -14.88
N PHE A 430 -24.98 -25.72 -14.82
CA PHE A 430 -25.10 -24.82 -15.96
C PHE A 430 -23.74 -24.33 -16.48
N ILE A 431 -22.80 -24.01 -15.58
CA ILE A 431 -21.46 -23.49 -15.95
C ILE A 431 -20.48 -24.58 -16.36
N LYS A 432 -20.51 -25.77 -15.74
CA LYS A 432 -19.61 -26.90 -16.07
C LYS A 432 -19.56 -27.27 -17.55
N PRO A 433 -20.67 -27.37 -18.29
CA PRO A 433 -20.64 -27.73 -19.70
C PRO A 433 -19.83 -26.78 -20.59
N ILE A 434 -19.70 -25.53 -20.18
CA ILE A 434 -18.95 -24.51 -20.94
C ILE A 434 -17.42 -24.79 -20.88
N VAL A 435 -16.97 -25.49 -19.84
CA VAL A 435 -15.53 -25.68 -19.57
C VAL A 435 -15.08 -27.12 -19.88
N ASP A 436 -15.98 -28.10 -19.81
CA ASP A 436 -15.62 -29.53 -19.83
C ASP A 436 -16.41 -30.36 -20.86
N THR A 437 -16.64 -29.79 -22.04
CA THR A 437 -17.33 -30.48 -23.13
C THR A 437 -16.36 -31.04 -24.16
N LEU A 438 -16.76 -32.14 -24.81
CA LEU A 438 -16.25 -32.58 -26.10
C LEU A 438 -17.02 -31.79 -27.18
N ASP A 439 -16.35 -30.87 -27.85
CA ASP A 439 -16.92 -30.05 -28.91
C ASP A 439 -16.61 -30.68 -30.27
N LEU A 440 -17.66 -31.16 -30.92
CA LEU A 440 -17.59 -31.81 -32.26
C LEU A 440 -18.11 -30.80 -33.30
N TYR A 441 -17.19 -30.23 -34.06
CA TYR A 441 -17.47 -29.10 -34.96
C TYR A 441 -17.53 -29.54 -36.40
N HIS A 442 -18.71 -29.37 -37.02
CA HIS A 442 -18.96 -29.69 -38.42
C HIS A 442 -18.85 -28.44 -39.27
N ASN A 443 -17.97 -28.47 -40.28
CA ASN A 443 -17.67 -27.33 -41.14
C ASN A 443 -18.56 -27.22 -42.39
N GLN A 444 -19.44 -28.20 -42.67
CA GLN A 444 -20.32 -28.29 -43.84
C GLN A 444 -21.71 -28.71 -43.41
N ASN A 445 -22.71 -28.52 -44.29
CA ASN A 445 -24.05 -29.02 -44.09
C ASN A 445 -24.05 -30.54 -43.87
N VAL A 446 -24.22 -30.96 -42.62
CA VAL A 446 -24.32 -32.35 -42.23
C VAL A 446 -25.77 -32.64 -41.82
N ASP A 447 -26.31 -33.78 -42.25
CA ASP A 447 -27.65 -34.21 -41.82
C ASP A 447 -27.64 -34.42 -40.29
N PRO A 448 -28.50 -33.74 -39.51
CA PRO A 448 -28.61 -33.96 -38.08
C PRO A 448 -28.86 -35.40 -37.67
N ARG A 449 -29.47 -36.21 -38.56
CA ARG A 449 -29.65 -37.65 -38.32
C ARG A 449 -28.33 -38.41 -38.37
N ALA A 450 -27.43 -38.07 -39.31
CA ALA A 450 -26.10 -38.64 -39.39
C ALA A 450 -25.30 -38.33 -38.13
N ILE A 451 -25.35 -37.07 -37.65
CA ILE A 451 -24.71 -36.67 -36.38
C ILE A 451 -25.20 -37.51 -35.21
N ALA A 452 -26.53 -37.73 -35.08
CA ALA A 452 -27.10 -38.53 -34.01
C ALA A 452 -26.64 -39.99 -34.04
N ILE A 453 -26.55 -40.59 -35.25
CA ILE A 453 -26.12 -41.97 -35.47
C ILE A 453 -24.63 -42.12 -35.11
N SER A 454 -23.77 -41.22 -35.65
CA SER A 454 -22.33 -41.24 -35.36
C SER A 454 -22.04 -41.02 -33.87
N PHE A 455 -22.77 -40.12 -33.21
CA PHE A 455 -22.63 -39.91 -31.79
C PHE A 455 -23.06 -41.14 -30.96
N LYS A 456 -24.16 -41.75 -31.31
CA LYS A 456 -24.61 -43.01 -30.67
C LYS A 456 -23.55 -44.09 -30.79
N GLN A 457 -22.98 -44.27 -31.99
CA GLN A 457 -21.94 -45.26 -32.24
C GLN A 457 -20.64 -44.96 -31.50
N LEU A 458 -20.26 -43.66 -31.40
CA LEU A 458 -19.14 -43.22 -30.56
C LEU A 458 -19.37 -43.58 -29.09
N ALA A 459 -20.57 -43.33 -28.56
CA ALA A 459 -20.91 -43.64 -27.17
C ALA A 459 -20.94 -45.16 -26.88
N GLU A 460 -21.41 -45.97 -27.84
CA GLU A 460 -21.40 -47.44 -27.75
C GLU A 460 -19.98 -48.02 -27.81
N ASN A 461 -19.10 -47.40 -28.59
CA ASN A 461 -17.71 -47.82 -28.72
C ASN A 461 -16.83 -47.39 -27.53
N ASN A 462 -17.26 -46.36 -26.75
CA ASN A 462 -16.50 -45.78 -25.64
C ASN A 462 -17.40 -45.66 -24.37
N PRO A 463 -17.86 -46.78 -23.79
CA PRO A 463 -18.79 -46.74 -22.65
C PRO A 463 -18.19 -46.09 -21.41
N GLU A 464 -16.87 -46.16 -21.23
CA GLU A 464 -16.13 -45.51 -20.14
C GLU A 464 -16.16 -43.97 -20.22
N ALA A 465 -16.36 -43.43 -21.42
CA ALA A 465 -16.42 -41.98 -21.62
C ALA A 465 -17.74 -41.38 -21.12
N GLN A 466 -18.77 -42.16 -20.86
CA GLN A 466 -20.11 -41.75 -20.40
C GLN A 466 -20.66 -40.56 -21.17
N LEU A 467 -20.58 -40.60 -22.50
CA LEU A 467 -20.92 -39.49 -23.37
C LEU A 467 -22.41 -39.12 -23.29
N GLN A 468 -22.72 -37.87 -23.06
CA GLN A 468 -24.09 -37.31 -23.03
C GLN A 468 -24.13 -36.02 -23.84
N ILE A 469 -25.09 -35.87 -24.75
CA ILE A 469 -25.32 -34.62 -25.48
C ILE A 469 -25.83 -33.56 -24.51
N VAL A 470 -25.13 -32.44 -24.42
CA VAL A 470 -25.52 -31.29 -23.59
C VAL A 470 -25.96 -30.07 -24.40
N GLY A 471 -25.66 -30.05 -25.69
CA GLY A 471 -26.11 -28.98 -26.57
C GLY A 471 -25.83 -29.22 -28.04
N MET A 472 -26.64 -28.60 -28.86
CA MET A 472 -26.50 -28.57 -30.33
C MET A 472 -26.72 -27.12 -30.78
N GLU A 473 -25.78 -26.55 -31.53
CA GLU A 473 -25.86 -25.18 -32.02
C GLU A 473 -25.55 -25.07 -33.49
N VAL A 474 -26.33 -24.30 -34.20
CA VAL A 474 -26.00 -23.89 -35.59
C VAL A 474 -25.07 -22.66 -35.48
N LYS A 475 -23.89 -22.74 -36.10
CA LYS A 475 -22.92 -21.64 -36.16
C LYS A 475 -22.79 -21.10 -37.58
N GLY A 476 -23.24 -19.85 -37.79
CA GLY A 476 -23.27 -19.25 -39.11
C GLY A 476 -24.27 -19.94 -40.03
N ASN A 477 -24.06 -19.91 -41.36
CA ASN A 477 -25.04 -20.39 -42.32
C ASN A 477 -25.06 -21.91 -42.52
N ASP A 478 -23.94 -22.63 -42.31
CA ASP A 478 -23.82 -24.03 -42.66
C ASP A 478 -22.94 -24.86 -41.73
N LYS A 479 -22.68 -24.39 -40.51
CA LYS A 479 -21.82 -25.03 -39.54
C LYS A 479 -22.64 -25.52 -38.36
N PHE A 480 -22.27 -26.69 -37.83
CA PHE A 480 -22.98 -27.30 -36.73
C PHE A 480 -22.02 -27.69 -35.62
N LEU A 481 -22.33 -27.35 -34.39
CA LEU A 481 -21.56 -27.72 -33.20
C LEU A 481 -22.39 -28.65 -32.33
N LEU A 482 -21.92 -29.87 -32.13
CA LEU A 482 -22.44 -30.80 -31.15
C LEU A 482 -21.55 -30.74 -29.91
N ARG A 483 -22.14 -30.48 -28.75
CA ARG A 483 -21.49 -30.54 -27.46
C ARG A 483 -21.91 -31.75 -26.67
N ALA A 484 -20.92 -32.49 -26.18
CA ALA A 484 -21.15 -33.65 -25.32
C ALA A 484 -20.36 -33.52 -24.03
N LYS A 485 -20.97 -33.93 -22.92
CA LYS A 485 -20.29 -34.13 -21.66
C LYS A 485 -19.56 -35.49 -21.73
N THR A 486 -18.36 -35.55 -21.21
CA THR A 486 -17.57 -36.78 -21.11
C THR A 486 -16.98 -36.91 -19.71
N ASN A 487 -16.57 -38.14 -19.34
CA ASN A 487 -15.81 -38.36 -18.12
C ASN A 487 -14.39 -37.78 -18.26
N ASN A 488 -13.88 -37.14 -17.22
CA ASN A 488 -12.57 -36.44 -17.20
C ASN A 488 -11.35 -37.34 -17.40
N ILE A 489 -11.54 -38.66 -17.46
CA ILE A 489 -10.46 -39.64 -17.58
C ILE A 489 -10.09 -39.91 -19.04
N VAL A 490 -10.95 -39.58 -19.99
CA VAL A 490 -10.79 -39.91 -21.40
C VAL A 490 -10.20 -38.79 -22.21
N ASP A 491 -9.29 -39.05 -23.12
CA ASP A 491 -8.71 -38.08 -24.05
C ASP A 491 -9.76 -37.62 -25.08
N LYS A 492 -10.18 -36.37 -24.95
CA LYS A 492 -11.15 -35.73 -25.85
C LYS A 492 -10.66 -35.63 -27.28
N SER A 493 -9.35 -35.57 -27.50
CA SER A 493 -8.75 -35.51 -28.82
C SER A 493 -8.93 -36.83 -29.57
N SER A 494 -8.74 -37.95 -28.88
CA SER A 494 -8.98 -39.31 -29.38
C SER A 494 -10.47 -39.51 -29.72
N LEU A 495 -11.36 -39.15 -28.77
CA LEU A 495 -12.82 -39.23 -29.01
C LEU A 495 -13.29 -38.40 -30.19
N SER A 496 -12.73 -37.20 -30.37
CA SER A 496 -13.03 -36.35 -31.51
C SER A 496 -12.55 -37.02 -32.84
N ALA A 497 -11.35 -37.59 -32.86
CA ALA A 497 -10.83 -38.29 -34.02
C ALA A 497 -11.70 -39.51 -34.37
N ASP A 498 -12.06 -40.33 -33.39
CA ASP A 498 -12.91 -41.50 -33.55
C ASP A 498 -14.29 -41.11 -34.12
N TYR A 499 -14.89 -40.04 -33.62
CA TYR A 499 -16.17 -39.53 -34.09
C TYR A 499 -16.18 -39.19 -35.58
N PHE A 500 -15.15 -38.55 -36.09
CA PHE A 500 -15.06 -38.14 -37.50
C PHE A 500 -14.61 -39.27 -38.43
N THR A 501 -14.24 -40.45 -37.89
CA THR A 501 -13.93 -41.64 -38.64
C THR A 501 -15.14 -42.59 -38.79
N ILE A 502 -16.16 -42.46 -37.96
CA ILE A 502 -17.44 -43.14 -38.02
C ILE A 502 -18.32 -42.54 -39.15
#